data_7a10d4344be3fc9aacd790c835d1861c
#
_entry.id   7a10d4344be3fc9aacd790c835d1861c
#
_cell.length_a   1.000
_cell.length_b   1.000
_cell.length_c   1.000
_cell.angle_alpha   90.00
_cell.angle_beta   90.00
_cell.angle_gamma   90.00
#
_symmetry.space_group_name_H-M   'P 1'
#
loop_
_entity.id
_entity.type
_entity.pdbx_description
1 polymer ?
#
loop_
_entity_poly.entity_id
_entity_poly.type
_entity_poly.pdbx_seq_one_letter_code
_entity_poly.pdbx_strand_id
1 'polypeptide(L)'
;MIQESELGKRIKEYRKKRELTLQEMEEKTGLTKGYLSKVENTRRAPPVSTLIVLAKALGISLSEILGETAERNKISLVKKIERQVVARNGTVFGYSYQTLAHKFYKKQMEPYILTLPVKPKQVPFFQHKGEEILFVLEGTMKFFHGDQEFVVEQGDCLYFDASIPHHGICQGKKEVKCLMVIYTPE
;
A
#
# COMPACT_ATOMS: atom_id res chain seq x y z
N MET A 1 -10.11 13.50 -5.46
CA MET A 1 -9.85 13.07 -4.06
C MET A 1 -10.30 11.62 -3.96
N ILE A 2 -9.41 10.73 -3.54
CA ILE A 2 -9.72 9.29 -3.42
C ILE A 2 -10.73 9.13 -2.28
N GLN A 3 -11.91 8.58 -2.58
CA GLN A 3 -12.87 8.21 -1.55
C GLN A 3 -12.59 6.76 -1.13
N GLU A 4 -12.04 6.57 0.06
CA GLU A 4 -11.72 5.24 0.61
C GLU A 4 -12.91 4.27 0.57
N SER A 5 -14.12 4.81 0.79
CA SER A 5 -15.38 4.05 0.73
C SER A 5 -15.71 3.48 -0.65
N GLU A 6 -15.02 3.94 -1.69
CA GLU A 6 -15.26 3.49 -3.07
C GLU A 6 -14.26 2.46 -3.56
N LEU A 7 -13.12 2.29 -2.86
CA LEU A 7 -12.08 1.37 -3.29
C LEU A 7 -12.60 -0.07 -3.40
N GLY A 8 -13.31 -0.54 -2.39
CA GLY A 8 -13.91 -1.88 -2.40
C GLY A 8 -14.90 -2.07 -3.55
N LYS A 9 -15.73 -1.07 -3.79
CA LYS A 9 -16.70 -1.10 -4.91
C LYS A 9 -15.97 -1.18 -6.27
N ARG A 10 -14.94 -0.38 -6.48
CA ARG A 10 -14.14 -0.42 -7.73
C ARG A 10 -13.46 -1.76 -7.94
N ILE A 11 -12.85 -2.32 -6.90
CA ILE A 11 -12.26 -3.67 -6.95
C ILE A 11 -13.32 -4.67 -7.41
N LYS A 12 -14.51 -4.65 -6.79
CA LYS A 12 -15.64 -5.52 -7.15
C LYS A 12 -16.11 -5.31 -8.60
N GLU A 13 -16.19 -4.07 -9.06
CA GLU A 13 -16.56 -3.75 -10.43
C GLU A 13 -15.54 -4.28 -11.45
N TYR A 14 -14.25 -4.06 -11.20
CA TYR A 14 -13.18 -4.59 -12.05
C TYR A 14 -13.17 -6.11 -12.09
N ARG A 15 -13.36 -6.77 -10.93
CA ARG A 15 -13.48 -8.23 -10.86
C ARG A 15 -14.66 -8.73 -11.71
N LYS A 16 -15.84 -8.13 -11.53
CA LYS A 16 -17.03 -8.50 -12.29
C LYS A 16 -16.90 -8.26 -13.79
N LYS A 17 -16.28 -7.13 -14.21
CA LYS A 17 -15.98 -6.85 -15.63
C LYS A 17 -15.07 -7.89 -16.26
N ARG A 18 -14.29 -8.62 -15.47
CA ARG A 18 -13.43 -9.72 -15.89
C ARG A 18 -14.05 -11.09 -15.68
N GLU A 19 -15.33 -11.11 -15.27
CA GLU A 19 -16.09 -12.34 -14.99
C GLU A 19 -15.43 -13.25 -13.94
N LEU A 20 -14.55 -12.70 -13.08
CA LEU A 20 -13.86 -13.44 -12.04
C LEU A 20 -14.74 -13.63 -10.81
N THR A 21 -14.75 -14.86 -10.29
CA THR A 21 -15.32 -15.21 -8.99
C THR A 21 -14.38 -14.82 -7.85
N LEU A 22 -14.86 -14.79 -6.61
CA LEU A 22 -13.97 -14.61 -5.45
C LEU A 22 -13.03 -15.80 -5.24
N GLN A 23 -13.42 -17.00 -5.70
CA GLN A 23 -12.59 -18.20 -5.68
C GLN A 23 -11.36 -18.04 -6.60
N GLU A 24 -11.58 -17.64 -7.85
CA GLU A 24 -10.50 -17.39 -8.80
C GLU A 24 -9.59 -16.23 -8.35
N MET A 25 -10.16 -15.23 -7.68
CA MET A 25 -9.35 -14.17 -7.07
C MET A 25 -8.48 -14.69 -5.92
N GLU A 26 -8.99 -15.62 -5.09
CA GLU A 26 -8.21 -16.31 -4.05
C GLU A 26 -7.03 -17.07 -4.67
N GLU A 27 -7.25 -17.83 -5.72
CA GLU A 27 -6.20 -18.57 -6.44
C GLU A 27 -5.12 -17.63 -7.04
N LYS A 28 -5.53 -16.48 -7.58
CA LYS A 28 -4.62 -15.50 -8.19
C LYS A 28 -3.84 -14.67 -7.18
N THR A 29 -4.41 -14.42 -6.00
CA THR A 29 -3.86 -13.47 -5.02
C THR A 29 -3.26 -14.13 -3.79
N GLY A 30 -3.66 -15.37 -3.49
CA GLY A 30 -3.37 -16.00 -2.21
C GLY A 30 -4.16 -15.44 -1.02
N LEU A 31 -5.05 -14.46 -1.25
CA LEU A 31 -5.90 -13.86 -0.22
C LEU A 31 -7.19 -14.67 -0.10
N THR A 32 -7.60 -15.01 1.13
CA THR A 32 -8.80 -15.84 1.33
C THR A 32 -10.07 -15.19 0.78
N LYS A 33 -10.99 -15.99 0.25
CA LYS A 33 -12.31 -15.56 -0.23
C LYS A 33 -13.05 -14.68 0.77
N GLY A 34 -12.97 -15.02 2.07
CA GLY A 34 -13.59 -14.24 3.14
C GLY A 34 -12.96 -12.84 3.29
N TYR A 35 -11.64 -12.75 3.20
CA TYR A 35 -10.93 -11.48 3.22
C TYR A 35 -11.23 -10.63 1.97
N LEU A 36 -11.24 -11.24 0.79
CA LEU A 36 -11.60 -10.57 -0.47
C LEU A 36 -13.02 -9.99 -0.42
N SER A 37 -14.00 -10.78 0.06
CA SER A 37 -15.37 -10.30 0.27
C SER A 37 -15.41 -9.13 1.24
N LYS A 38 -14.64 -9.19 2.33
CA LYS A 38 -14.54 -8.07 3.30
C LYS A 38 -13.95 -6.83 2.64
N VAL A 39 -12.89 -6.95 1.84
CA VAL A 39 -12.26 -5.84 1.11
C VAL A 39 -13.27 -5.17 0.16
N GLU A 40 -14.04 -5.95 -0.60
CA GLU A 40 -15.03 -5.41 -1.55
C GLU A 40 -16.20 -4.66 -0.88
N ASN A 41 -16.49 -4.96 0.39
CA ASN A 41 -17.65 -4.41 1.10
C ASN A 41 -17.26 -3.46 2.25
N THR A 42 -15.97 -3.27 2.52
CA THR A 42 -15.50 -2.35 3.57
C THR A 42 -15.52 -0.89 3.10
N ARG A 43 -15.67 0.03 4.07
CA ARG A 43 -15.51 1.47 3.84
C ARG A 43 -14.09 1.96 4.15
N ARG A 44 -13.20 1.08 4.62
CA ARG A 44 -11.81 1.41 4.95
C ARG A 44 -10.88 0.85 3.88
N ALA A 45 -9.87 1.61 3.53
CA ALA A 45 -8.84 1.15 2.62
C ALA A 45 -8.11 -0.07 3.21
N PRO A 46 -7.91 -1.15 2.43
CA PRO A 46 -6.97 -2.20 2.80
C PRO A 46 -5.53 -1.65 2.74
N PRO A 47 -4.53 -2.38 3.26
CA PRO A 47 -3.12 -2.04 3.07
C PRO A 47 -2.76 -1.83 1.61
N VAL A 48 -1.81 -0.92 1.33
CA VAL A 48 -1.39 -0.63 -0.05
C VAL A 48 -0.84 -1.88 -0.74
N SER A 49 -0.08 -2.72 -0.03
CA SER A 49 0.39 -4.01 -0.52
C SER A 49 -0.76 -4.91 -1.00
N THR A 50 -1.86 -4.96 -0.25
CA THR A 50 -3.09 -5.68 -0.68
C THR A 50 -3.67 -5.08 -1.95
N LEU A 51 -3.73 -3.75 -2.07
CA LEU A 51 -4.23 -3.08 -3.28
C LEU A 51 -3.36 -3.40 -4.50
N ILE A 52 -2.03 -3.46 -4.33
CA ILE A 52 -1.09 -3.84 -5.40
C ILE A 52 -1.35 -5.27 -5.86
N VAL A 53 -1.48 -6.22 -4.93
CA VAL A 53 -1.77 -7.63 -5.26
C VAL A 53 -3.09 -7.75 -6.01
N LEU A 54 -4.13 -7.03 -5.57
CA LEU A 54 -5.43 -7.02 -6.24
C LEU A 54 -5.37 -6.38 -7.63
N ALA A 55 -4.65 -5.25 -7.77
CA ALA A 55 -4.45 -4.59 -9.06
C ALA A 55 -3.82 -5.54 -10.08
N LYS A 56 -2.74 -6.24 -9.67
CA LYS A 56 -2.05 -7.21 -10.50
C LYS A 56 -2.97 -8.36 -10.91
N ALA A 57 -3.68 -8.97 -9.97
CA ALA A 57 -4.60 -10.07 -10.24
C ALA A 57 -5.74 -9.66 -11.19
N LEU A 58 -6.17 -8.40 -11.11
CA LEU A 58 -7.16 -7.81 -12.00
C LEU A 58 -6.56 -7.29 -13.33
N GLY A 59 -5.23 -7.33 -13.52
CA GLY A 59 -4.57 -6.81 -14.71
C GLY A 59 -4.80 -5.31 -14.94
N ILE A 60 -4.86 -4.53 -13.86
CA ILE A 60 -5.00 -3.07 -13.87
C ILE A 60 -3.90 -2.44 -13.04
N SER A 61 -3.70 -1.14 -13.20
CA SER A 61 -2.80 -0.39 -12.34
C SER A 61 -3.45 -0.09 -10.99
N LEU A 62 -2.62 0.12 -9.96
CA LEU A 62 -3.10 0.62 -8.67
C LEU A 62 -3.80 1.98 -8.83
N SER A 63 -3.31 2.84 -9.74
CA SER A 63 -3.94 4.12 -10.07
C SER A 63 -5.38 3.96 -10.54
N GLU A 64 -5.69 2.92 -11.32
CA GLU A 64 -7.07 2.62 -11.74
C GLU A 64 -7.95 2.22 -10.56
N ILE A 65 -7.44 1.40 -9.62
CA ILE A 65 -8.17 1.10 -8.37
C ILE A 65 -8.42 2.39 -7.57
N LEU A 66 -7.41 3.25 -7.49
CA LEU A 66 -7.51 4.53 -6.79
C LEU A 66 -8.42 5.55 -7.53
N GLY A 67 -8.83 5.25 -8.78
CA GLY A 67 -9.66 6.15 -9.60
C GLY A 67 -8.88 7.33 -10.15
N GLU A 68 -7.60 7.15 -10.33
CA GLU A 68 -6.73 8.12 -10.96
C GLU A 68 -6.87 7.97 -12.48
N THR A 69 -7.28 9.03 -13.16
CA THR A 69 -7.23 9.12 -14.61
C THR A 69 -5.86 9.65 -15.01
N ALA A 70 -4.86 8.78 -15.06
CA ALA A 70 -3.57 9.18 -15.57
C ALA A 70 -3.66 9.32 -17.10
N GLU A 71 -3.50 10.54 -17.61
CA GLU A 71 -3.06 10.72 -18.98
C GLU A 71 -1.80 9.89 -19.21
N ARG A 72 -1.47 9.49 -20.44
CA ARG A 72 -0.30 8.65 -20.78
C ARG A 72 1.04 9.37 -20.52
N ASN A 73 1.18 10.02 -19.38
CA ASN A 73 2.35 10.79 -19.00
C ASN A 73 3.51 9.88 -18.62
N LYS A 74 4.69 10.17 -19.16
CA LYS A 74 5.97 9.51 -18.84
C LYS A 74 6.79 10.26 -17.79
N ILE A 75 6.24 11.35 -17.27
CA ILE A 75 6.79 12.14 -16.16
C ILE A 75 5.67 12.50 -15.20
N SER A 76 5.96 12.53 -13.91
CA SER A 76 4.99 12.92 -12.88
C SER A 76 5.65 13.88 -11.91
N LEU A 77 5.21 15.14 -11.92
CA LEU A 77 5.50 16.09 -10.85
C LEU A 77 4.28 16.17 -9.93
N VAL A 78 4.44 15.75 -8.69
CA VAL A 78 3.41 15.84 -7.65
C VAL A 78 3.89 16.80 -6.57
N LYS A 79 3.34 18.00 -6.53
CA LYS A 79 3.61 18.97 -5.47
C LYS A 79 3.06 18.46 -4.14
N LYS A 80 3.64 18.88 -3.01
CA LYS A 80 3.22 18.44 -1.67
C LYS A 80 1.71 18.60 -1.44
N ILE A 81 1.11 19.68 -1.92
CA ILE A 81 -0.33 19.96 -1.80
C ILE A 81 -1.20 19.06 -2.68
N GLU A 82 -0.61 18.46 -3.73
CA GLU A 82 -1.33 17.61 -4.70
C GLU A 82 -1.29 16.13 -4.31
N ARG A 83 -0.54 15.76 -3.25
CA ARG A 83 -0.46 14.39 -2.78
C ARG A 83 -1.83 13.88 -2.40
N GLN A 84 -2.18 12.71 -2.90
CA GLN A 84 -3.45 12.07 -2.57
C GLN A 84 -3.23 11.14 -1.39
N VAL A 85 -4.10 11.23 -0.40
CA VAL A 85 -4.06 10.35 0.78
C VAL A 85 -4.90 9.13 0.48
N VAL A 86 -4.28 7.95 0.45
CA VAL A 86 -4.96 6.67 0.18
C VAL A 86 -5.77 6.21 1.39
N ALA A 87 -5.28 6.48 2.59
CA ALA A 87 -5.94 6.12 3.84
C ALA A 87 -5.86 7.30 4.82
N ARG A 88 -6.79 8.27 4.69
CA ARG A 88 -6.80 9.51 5.49
C ARG A 88 -7.04 9.24 6.97
N ASN A 89 -7.90 8.29 7.30
CA ASN A 89 -8.20 7.87 8.68
C ASN A 89 -7.34 6.67 9.12
N GLY A 90 -6.25 6.44 8.40
CA GLY A 90 -5.42 5.26 8.53
C GLY A 90 -6.07 4.01 7.94
N THR A 91 -5.25 3.02 7.60
CA THR A 91 -5.71 1.67 7.30
C THR A 91 -6.38 1.07 8.56
N VAL A 92 -6.86 -0.17 8.49
CA VAL A 92 -7.33 -0.90 9.68
C VAL A 92 -6.29 -0.93 10.81
N PHE A 93 -5.01 -0.74 10.47
CA PHE A 93 -3.88 -0.69 11.38
C PHE A 93 -3.50 0.74 11.81
N GLY A 94 -4.08 1.76 11.20
CA GLY A 94 -3.81 3.17 11.48
C GLY A 94 -2.71 3.81 10.61
N TYR A 95 -2.09 3.07 9.67
CA TYR A 95 -1.11 3.64 8.75
C TYR A 95 -1.78 4.48 7.68
N SER A 96 -1.14 5.57 7.30
CA SER A 96 -1.57 6.39 6.17
C SER A 96 -0.50 6.46 5.09
N TYR A 97 -0.97 6.60 3.85
CA TYR A 97 -0.11 6.65 2.66
C TYR A 97 -0.47 7.85 1.81
N GLN A 98 0.53 8.61 1.38
CA GLN A 98 0.36 9.70 0.43
C GLN A 98 1.06 9.34 -0.88
N THR A 99 0.35 9.42 -2.00
CA THR A 99 0.90 9.09 -3.31
C THR A 99 1.91 10.13 -3.79
N LEU A 100 3.01 9.69 -4.41
CA LEU A 100 4.05 10.58 -4.94
C LEU A 100 4.13 10.58 -6.47
N ALA A 101 3.51 9.61 -7.14
CA ALA A 101 3.60 9.46 -8.60
C ALA A 101 2.25 9.09 -9.25
N HIS A 102 1.13 9.55 -8.71
CA HIS A 102 -0.20 9.19 -9.20
C HIS A 102 -0.51 9.71 -10.62
N LYS A 103 0.29 10.65 -11.12
CA LYS A 103 0.16 11.18 -12.49
C LYS A 103 0.95 10.39 -13.53
N PHE A 104 1.76 9.38 -13.13
CA PHE A 104 2.56 8.57 -14.04
C PHE A 104 1.78 7.34 -14.52
N TYR A 105 1.79 7.10 -15.82
CA TYR A 105 1.06 5.98 -16.44
C TYR A 105 1.88 4.68 -16.39
N LYS A 106 1.26 3.59 -15.91
CA LYS A 106 1.87 2.24 -15.80
C LYS A 106 3.21 2.26 -15.08
N LYS A 107 3.20 2.71 -13.82
CA LYS A 107 4.35 2.65 -12.92
C LYS A 107 4.76 1.20 -12.65
N GLN A 108 6.05 0.94 -12.58
CA GLN A 108 6.61 -0.30 -12.04
C GLN A 108 6.93 -0.18 -10.55
N MET A 109 7.31 1.03 -10.13
CA MET A 109 7.56 1.36 -8.73
C MET A 109 6.42 2.21 -8.17
N GLU A 110 6.02 1.92 -6.94
CA GLU A 110 4.95 2.62 -6.24
C GLU A 110 5.54 3.42 -5.06
N PRO A 111 5.88 4.72 -5.27
CA PRO A 111 6.43 5.56 -4.22
C PRO A 111 5.33 6.23 -3.39
N TYR A 112 5.50 6.22 -2.06
CA TYR A 112 4.60 6.82 -1.08
C TYR A 112 5.36 7.57 0.02
N ILE A 113 4.68 8.50 0.68
CA ILE A 113 5.00 8.85 2.06
C ILE A 113 4.13 7.96 2.94
N LEU A 114 4.76 7.05 3.64
CA LEU A 114 4.17 6.22 4.68
C LEU A 114 4.25 6.96 6.01
N THR A 115 3.15 7.00 6.75
CA THR A 115 3.13 7.48 8.15
C THR A 115 2.69 6.35 9.08
N LEU A 116 3.54 6.02 10.04
CA LEU A 116 3.25 5.07 11.11
C LEU A 116 2.75 5.83 12.34
N PRO A 117 1.58 5.45 12.89
CA PRO A 117 1.05 6.09 14.08
C PRO A 117 1.84 5.69 15.33
N VAL A 118 1.86 6.56 16.34
CA VAL A 118 2.51 6.29 17.64
C VAL A 118 1.90 5.05 18.33
N LYS A 119 0.59 4.85 18.19
CA LYS A 119 -0.14 3.70 18.75
C LYS A 119 -0.97 3.06 17.63
N PRO A 120 -0.44 2.04 16.95
CA PRO A 120 -1.24 1.31 15.98
C PRO A 120 -2.38 0.56 16.68
N LYS A 121 -3.54 0.49 16.06
CA LYS A 121 -4.69 -0.27 16.58
C LYS A 121 -4.43 -1.77 16.60
N GLN A 122 -3.64 -2.24 15.66
CA GLN A 122 -3.14 -3.60 15.53
C GLN A 122 -1.78 -3.52 14.83
N VAL A 123 -0.90 -4.46 15.12
CA VAL A 123 0.38 -4.59 14.41
C VAL A 123 0.13 -5.48 13.19
N PRO A 124 0.27 -4.96 11.96
CA PRO A 124 0.11 -5.76 10.77
C PRO A 124 1.34 -6.61 10.52
N PHE A 125 1.16 -7.73 9.86
CA PHE A 125 2.22 -8.37 9.11
C PHE A 125 1.94 -8.16 7.63
N PHE A 126 2.92 -7.61 6.93
CA PHE A 126 2.89 -7.45 5.48
C PHE A 126 3.76 -8.53 4.85
N GLN A 127 3.30 -9.06 3.75
CA GLN A 127 4.06 -10.01 2.94
C GLN A 127 3.51 -9.94 1.52
N HIS A 128 4.38 -9.69 0.56
CA HIS A 128 4.02 -9.69 -0.86
C HIS A 128 5.27 -9.90 -1.72
N LYS A 129 5.08 -10.29 -2.96
CA LYS A 129 6.16 -10.49 -3.91
C LYS A 129 6.84 -9.15 -4.25
N GLY A 130 8.16 -9.15 -4.35
CA GLY A 130 8.96 -8.00 -4.77
C GLY A 130 9.83 -7.44 -3.66
N GLU A 131 10.24 -6.20 -3.83
CA GLU A 131 11.22 -5.54 -2.99
C GLU A 131 10.70 -4.18 -2.52
N GLU A 132 11.17 -3.75 -1.36
CA GLU A 132 10.83 -2.44 -0.80
C GLU A 132 12.05 -1.66 -0.36
N ILE A 133 11.94 -0.33 -0.50
CA ILE A 133 12.83 0.65 0.15
C ILE A 133 12.01 1.42 1.16
N LEU A 134 12.55 1.55 2.39
CA LEU A 134 12.06 2.47 3.41
C LEU A 134 13.21 3.40 3.81
N PHE A 135 13.08 4.69 3.48
CA PHE A 135 13.98 5.73 3.96
C PHE A 135 13.28 6.57 5.02
N VAL A 136 13.81 6.60 6.24
CA VAL A 136 13.19 7.29 7.36
C VAL A 136 13.41 8.80 7.24
N LEU A 137 12.34 9.54 7.05
CA LEU A 137 12.33 11.02 6.94
C LEU A 137 12.20 11.69 8.31
N GLU A 138 11.39 11.12 9.19
CA GLU A 138 11.12 11.66 10.53
C GLU A 138 10.84 10.51 11.52
N GLY A 139 11.38 10.61 12.73
CA GLY A 139 11.11 9.69 13.83
C GLY A 139 12.03 8.47 13.86
N THR A 140 11.67 7.52 14.72
CA THR A 140 12.38 6.25 14.93
C THR A 140 11.37 5.12 14.91
N MET A 141 11.65 4.04 14.19
CA MET A 141 10.84 2.84 14.19
C MET A 141 11.64 1.61 14.58
N LYS A 142 10.96 0.64 15.15
CA LYS A 142 11.40 -0.74 15.25
C LYS A 142 10.83 -1.48 14.05
N PHE A 143 11.69 -2.08 13.25
CA PHE A 143 11.33 -2.80 12.04
C PHE A 143 11.65 -4.29 12.22
N PHE A 144 10.70 -5.12 11.80
CA PHE A 144 10.80 -6.58 11.85
C PHE A 144 10.78 -7.15 10.45
N HIS A 145 11.68 -8.09 10.18
CA HIS A 145 11.78 -8.79 8.90
C HIS A 145 12.12 -10.27 9.16
N GLY A 146 11.13 -11.14 9.05
CA GLY A 146 11.22 -12.50 9.56
C GLY A 146 11.51 -12.48 11.06
N ASP A 147 12.58 -13.15 11.46
CA ASP A 147 13.05 -13.21 12.87
C ASP A 147 14.04 -12.09 13.24
N GLN A 148 14.34 -11.19 12.31
CA GLN A 148 15.28 -10.09 12.52
C GLN A 148 14.55 -8.82 12.99
N GLU A 149 15.20 -8.08 13.88
CA GLU A 149 14.71 -6.83 14.43
C GLU A 149 15.76 -5.73 14.25
N PHE A 150 15.32 -4.56 13.79
CA PHE A 150 16.16 -3.39 13.56
C PHE A 150 15.55 -2.15 14.22
N VAL A 151 16.40 -1.32 14.84
CA VAL A 151 16.04 0.05 15.19
C VAL A 151 16.49 0.93 14.02
N VAL A 152 15.56 1.69 13.45
CA VAL A 152 15.78 2.48 12.24
C VAL A 152 15.43 3.92 12.56
N GLU A 153 16.41 4.81 12.44
CA GLU A 153 16.31 6.21 12.82
C GLU A 153 16.21 7.13 11.59
N GLN A 154 15.94 8.39 11.85
CA GLN A 154 15.90 9.40 10.79
C GLN A 154 17.22 9.44 9.99
N GLY A 155 17.13 9.32 8.68
CA GLY A 155 18.25 9.27 7.74
C GLY A 155 18.68 7.85 7.35
N ASP A 156 18.22 6.82 8.09
CA ASP A 156 18.50 5.44 7.75
C ASP A 156 17.65 4.94 6.59
N CYS A 157 18.17 3.92 5.90
CA CYS A 157 17.53 3.27 4.77
C CYS A 157 17.50 1.76 4.96
N LEU A 158 16.32 1.17 4.81
CA LEU A 158 16.12 -0.27 4.66
C LEU A 158 15.85 -0.60 3.20
N TYR A 159 16.48 -1.67 2.73
CA TYR A 159 16.16 -2.34 1.47
C TYR A 159 15.97 -3.82 1.75
N PHE A 160 14.83 -4.40 1.37
CA PHE A 160 14.50 -5.76 1.75
C PHE A 160 13.60 -6.48 0.75
N ASP A 161 13.65 -7.82 0.80
CA ASP A 161 12.74 -8.71 0.11
C ASP A 161 11.37 -8.71 0.84
N ALA A 162 10.36 -8.19 0.19
CA ALA A 162 9.02 -8.09 0.75
C ALA A 162 8.26 -9.42 0.79
N SER A 163 8.83 -10.50 0.23
CA SER A 163 8.27 -11.85 0.34
C SER A 163 8.45 -12.47 1.74
N ILE A 164 9.30 -11.88 2.57
CA ILE A 164 9.48 -12.24 3.97
C ILE A 164 8.50 -11.39 4.82
N PRO A 165 7.78 -11.99 5.80
CA PRO A 165 6.89 -11.25 6.66
C PRO A 165 7.61 -10.09 7.35
N HIS A 166 7.04 -8.89 7.24
CA HIS A 166 7.66 -7.68 7.77
C HIS A 166 6.62 -6.68 8.31
N HIS A 167 7.06 -5.83 9.22
CA HIS A 167 6.29 -4.68 9.71
C HIS A 167 7.17 -3.69 10.45
N GLY A 168 6.72 -2.44 10.54
CA GLY A 168 7.35 -1.40 11.33
C GLY A 168 6.41 -0.88 12.40
N ILE A 169 6.92 -0.60 13.59
CA ILE A 169 6.18 0.07 14.66
C ILE A 169 6.92 1.32 15.11
N CYS A 170 6.17 2.37 15.43
CA CYS A 170 6.76 3.60 15.94
C CYS A 170 7.43 3.34 17.31
N GLN A 171 8.68 3.78 17.42
CA GLN A 171 9.42 3.75 18.67
C GLN A 171 9.60 5.19 19.16
N GLY A 172 8.65 5.69 19.94
CA GLY A 172 8.74 7.05 20.45
C GLY A 172 7.38 7.73 20.65
N LYS A 173 7.41 9.06 20.80
CA LYS A 173 6.22 9.87 21.07
C LYS A 173 5.71 10.63 19.85
N LYS A 174 6.38 10.51 18.70
CA LYS A 174 6.01 11.15 17.44
C LYS A 174 5.81 10.08 16.38
N GLU A 175 4.94 10.35 15.41
CA GLU A 175 4.75 9.51 14.23
C GLU A 175 6.06 9.36 13.45
N VAL A 176 6.21 8.21 12.80
CA VAL A 176 7.32 7.98 11.89
C VAL A 176 6.85 8.26 10.47
N LYS A 177 7.64 8.99 9.70
CA LYS A 177 7.41 9.19 8.27
C LYS A 177 8.56 8.61 7.46
N CYS A 178 8.22 7.81 6.47
CA CYS A 178 9.17 7.20 5.55
C CYS A 178 8.82 7.55 4.10
N LEU A 179 9.85 7.73 3.29
CA LEU A 179 9.72 7.48 1.85
C LEU A 179 9.71 5.97 1.67
N MET A 180 8.61 5.44 1.20
CA MET A 180 8.44 4.02 0.88
C MET A 180 8.36 3.86 -0.64
N VAL A 181 9.11 2.93 -1.19
CA VAL A 181 9.02 2.55 -2.60
C VAL A 181 8.80 1.04 -2.67
N ILE A 182 7.71 0.63 -3.29
CA ILE A 182 7.38 -0.78 -3.50
C ILE A 182 7.62 -1.09 -4.98
N TYR A 183 8.40 -2.13 -5.25
CA TYR A 183 8.54 -2.75 -6.56
C TYR A 183 7.96 -4.16 -6.53
N THR A 184 7.02 -4.43 -7.45
CA THR A 184 6.47 -5.78 -7.62
C THR A 184 6.77 -6.24 -9.04
N PRO A 185 7.63 -7.26 -9.23
CA PRO A 185 7.93 -7.79 -10.56
C PRO A 185 6.69 -8.41 -11.21
N GLU A 186 6.66 -8.39 -12.54
CA GLU A 186 5.59 -9.02 -13.35
C GLU A 186 5.51 -10.53 -13.15
#